data_e98b8218a4b4baec7566c2515488da00
#
_entry.id   e98b8218a4b4baec7566c2515488da00
#
_cell.length_a   1.000
_cell.length_b   1.000
_cell.length_c   1.000
_cell.angle_alpha   90.00
_cell.angle_beta   90.00
_cell.angle_gamma   90.00
#
_symmetry.space_group_name_H-M   'P 1'
#
loop_
_entity.id
_entity.type
_entity.pdbx_description
1 polymer ?
#
loop_
_entity_poly.entity_id
_entity_poly.type
_entity_poly.pdbx_seq_one_letter_code
_entity_poly.pdbx_strand_id
1 'polypeptide(L)'
;MNKTLWILLYLTDNLKLPLTSQSRGLDRLMPHQLLAMSDQEHIDRYTIRGDDMDPLEFEDSVHDEQELMQAPLVRYSRHVLIDAIQQGASDIHVTPTDHGYDIFLRIDGFLVKQPDAPQQLERRLIARIEVMANLDLTESHSAQDGSLVVVDSHQERRRFRVSILPSLHGEKAVLRLVGHASSIPPISGLGLTDRQANTIHQLLQSTQGLILITGPTGSGKSVTLARMLLDLAREDRHVASVEDPIEFELPGVHQVQLNRARKLDFPRSLRALLRQDPDVFMIGEIRDQETAAIAMQAAETGHLVLATLHTKRAQDAPYRLAYFGIDEHLLNACLQLVIAQRLIRTLCSICKGQGCSECHQGYRGRAGLFEFWRPGDPITDPLFDYQESVTHHLVQQQTQEKEILRVLGYLPTLANPHSTQHLIRDRDSQSLGTTDPIRTHRY
;
A
#
# COMPACT_ATOMS: atom_id res chain seq x y z
N MET A 1 -12.05 -38.99 -2.98
CA MET A 1 -11.37 -39.12 -4.27
C MET A 1 -10.58 -37.88 -4.51
N ASN A 2 -9.29 -37.93 -4.70
CA ASN A 2 -8.35 -36.83 -4.58
C ASN A 2 -8.44 -35.93 -5.85
N LYS A 3 -8.56 -34.60 -5.69
CA LYS A 3 -8.66 -33.61 -6.81
C LYS A 3 -7.50 -33.71 -7.81
N THR A 4 -6.34 -34.15 -7.36
CA THR A 4 -5.15 -34.38 -8.19
C THR A 4 -5.32 -35.48 -9.20
N LEU A 5 -6.07 -36.55 -8.85
CA LEU A 5 -6.35 -37.68 -9.75
C LEU A 5 -7.30 -37.29 -10.89
N TRP A 6 -8.21 -36.34 -10.62
CA TRP A 6 -9.16 -35.83 -11.61
C TRP A 6 -8.48 -34.92 -12.66
N ILE A 7 -7.52 -34.13 -12.24
CA ILE A 7 -6.74 -33.24 -13.15
C ILE A 7 -5.84 -34.14 -14.07
N LEU A 8 -5.23 -35.16 -13.54
CA LEU A 8 -4.44 -36.12 -14.33
C LEU A 8 -5.30 -36.88 -15.34
N LEU A 9 -6.50 -37.34 -14.94
CA LEU A 9 -7.44 -38.03 -15.84
C LEU A 9 -8.00 -37.08 -16.91
N TYR A 10 -8.26 -35.83 -16.55
CA TYR A 10 -8.74 -34.80 -17.51
C TYR A 10 -7.66 -34.47 -18.56
N LEU A 11 -6.39 -34.42 -18.18
CA LEU A 11 -5.27 -34.15 -19.07
C LEU A 11 -4.97 -35.35 -20.00
N THR A 12 -5.15 -36.62 -19.52
CA THR A 12 -4.90 -37.80 -20.34
C THR A 12 -6.02 -38.06 -21.34
N ASP A 13 -7.29 -37.78 -21.00
CA ASP A 13 -8.43 -38.02 -21.88
C ASP A 13 -8.60 -36.91 -22.96
N ASN A 14 -8.22 -35.67 -22.67
CA ASN A 14 -8.42 -34.57 -23.61
C ASN A 14 -7.22 -34.22 -24.49
N LEU A 15 -6.01 -34.63 -24.12
CA LEU A 15 -4.77 -34.25 -24.85
C LEU A 15 -4.23 -35.36 -25.77
N LYS A 16 -4.82 -36.58 -25.79
CA LYS A 16 -4.39 -37.70 -26.65
C LYS A 16 -2.87 -37.82 -26.77
N LEU A 17 -2.12 -37.68 -25.66
CA LEU A 17 -0.69 -37.79 -25.66
C LEU A 17 -0.30 -39.28 -25.72
N PRO A 18 0.52 -39.75 -26.66
CA PRO A 18 0.98 -41.10 -26.71
C PRO A 18 1.93 -41.37 -25.51
N LEU A 19 1.64 -42.41 -24.75
CA LEU A 19 2.50 -42.90 -23.68
C LEU A 19 3.83 -43.37 -24.29
N THR A 20 4.88 -42.55 -24.20
CA THR A 20 6.22 -42.99 -24.58
C THR A 20 6.83 -43.83 -23.47
N SER A 21 7.79 -44.73 -23.84
CA SER A 21 8.41 -45.77 -23.02
C SER A 21 9.17 -45.24 -21.78
N GLN A 22 9.23 -43.94 -21.54
CA GLN A 22 9.85 -43.34 -20.35
C GLN A 22 8.91 -43.15 -19.15
N SER A 23 7.61 -43.37 -19.30
CA SER A 23 6.64 -43.25 -18.20
C SER A 23 6.62 -44.43 -17.22
N ARG A 24 7.39 -45.49 -17.47
CA ARG A 24 7.46 -46.70 -16.59
C ARG A 24 8.23 -46.51 -15.28
N GLY A 25 8.79 -45.34 -15.01
CA GLY A 25 9.54 -45.03 -13.78
C GLY A 25 8.72 -44.47 -12.63
N LEU A 26 7.50 -44.01 -12.89
CA LEU A 26 6.68 -43.29 -11.89
C LEU A 26 5.84 -44.22 -10.99
N ASP A 27 5.64 -45.47 -11.37
CA ASP A 27 4.82 -46.46 -10.60
C ASP A 27 5.52 -47.01 -9.33
N ARG A 28 6.73 -46.56 -9.01
CA ARG A 28 7.50 -47.04 -7.86
C ARG A 28 7.80 -46.01 -6.77
N LEU A 29 7.28 -44.82 -6.85
CA LEU A 29 7.47 -43.80 -5.78
C LEU A 29 6.38 -43.95 -4.72
N MET A 30 6.80 -44.13 -3.47
CA MET A 30 5.90 -44.19 -2.31
C MET A 30 5.24 -42.84 -2.10
N PRO A 31 3.96 -42.74 -1.64
CA PRO A 31 3.21 -41.53 -1.49
C PRO A 31 3.87 -40.44 -0.64
N HIS A 32 4.77 -40.77 0.27
CA HIS A 32 5.49 -39.83 1.12
C HIS A 32 6.68 -39.14 0.43
N GLN A 33 7.15 -39.62 -0.71
CA GLN A 33 8.21 -38.98 -1.51
C GLN A 33 7.66 -37.91 -2.45
N LEU A 34 6.36 -37.93 -2.76
CA LEU A 34 5.69 -36.91 -3.54
C LEU A 34 5.35 -35.65 -2.71
N LEU A 35 5.36 -35.73 -1.37
CA LEU A 35 5.12 -34.61 -0.47
C LEU A 35 6.37 -33.77 -0.14
N ALA A 36 7.55 -34.23 -0.57
CA ALA A 36 8.83 -33.58 -0.32
C ALA A 36 9.35 -32.73 -1.49
N MET A 37 8.62 -32.69 -2.62
CA MET A 37 8.92 -31.71 -3.67
C MET A 37 8.44 -30.36 -3.20
N SER A 38 9.37 -29.46 -2.93
CA SER A 38 9.10 -28.14 -2.40
C SER A 38 8.19 -27.35 -3.34
N ASP A 39 7.31 -26.52 -2.78
CA ASP A 39 6.45 -25.55 -3.50
C ASP A 39 7.24 -24.67 -4.47
N GLN A 40 8.55 -24.59 -4.31
CA GLN A 40 9.50 -23.85 -5.14
C GLN A 40 9.62 -24.42 -6.56
N GLU A 41 9.65 -25.73 -6.75
CA GLU A 41 9.73 -26.34 -8.09
C GLU A 41 8.40 -26.23 -8.87
N HIS A 42 7.27 -26.14 -8.17
CA HIS A 42 5.97 -25.85 -8.79
C HIS A 42 5.84 -24.38 -9.23
N ILE A 43 6.46 -23.46 -8.48
CA ILE A 43 6.46 -22.03 -8.79
C ILE A 43 7.38 -21.73 -9.98
N ASP A 44 8.54 -22.38 -10.06
CA ASP A 44 9.52 -22.16 -11.12
C ASP A 44 9.05 -22.63 -12.51
N ARG A 45 8.13 -23.58 -12.61
CA ARG A 45 7.55 -24.02 -13.89
C ARG A 45 6.64 -23.00 -14.56
N TYR A 46 6.10 -22.04 -13.79
CA TYR A 46 5.22 -20.99 -14.30
C TYR A 46 5.85 -19.61 -14.25
N THR A 47 7.11 -19.50 -13.79
CA THR A 47 7.87 -18.25 -13.81
C THR A 47 8.51 -18.10 -15.18
N ILE A 48 7.88 -17.35 -16.06
CA ILE A 48 8.46 -16.97 -17.37
C ILE A 48 9.52 -15.91 -17.07
N ARG A 49 10.80 -16.26 -17.22
CA ARG A 49 11.92 -15.31 -17.15
C ARG A 49 11.84 -14.31 -18.31
N GLY A 50 12.09 -13.06 -18.00
CA GLY A 50 11.72 -11.93 -18.85
C GLY A 50 12.65 -11.55 -20.00
N ASP A 51 13.86 -12.04 -20.14
CA ASP A 51 14.87 -11.41 -21.01
C ASP A 51 15.55 -12.31 -22.06
N ASP A 52 15.24 -13.61 -22.14
CA ASP A 52 15.97 -14.53 -23.00
C ASP A 52 15.23 -14.94 -24.30
N MET A 53 14.25 -14.16 -24.75
CA MET A 53 13.52 -14.55 -25.96
C MET A 53 13.46 -13.44 -26.98
N ASP A 54 14.36 -13.57 -27.98
CA ASP A 54 14.27 -12.86 -29.25
C ASP A 54 12.89 -13.16 -29.89
N PRO A 55 12.15 -12.14 -30.34
CA PRO A 55 10.84 -12.34 -30.96
C PRO A 55 10.83 -13.23 -32.20
N LEU A 56 12.00 -13.53 -32.75
CA LEU A 56 12.16 -14.30 -34.00
C LEU A 56 12.42 -15.82 -33.77
N GLU A 57 12.79 -16.26 -32.54
CA GLU A 57 13.05 -17.71 -32.31
C GLU A 57 11.79 -18.54 -31.96
N PHE A 58 10.61 -17.90 -31.87
CA PHE A 58 9.36 -18.59 -31.50
C PHE A 58 8.61 -19.26 -32.64
N GLU A 59 9.06 -19.09 -33.91
CA GLU A 59 8.31 -19.60 -35.06
C GLU A 59 8.53 -21.10 -35.33
N ASP A 60 9.56 -21.73 -34.78
CA ASP A 60 9.96 -23.09 -35.24
C ASP A 60 9.63 -24.26 -34.28
N SER A 61 9.00 -24.03 -33.12
CA SER A 61 8.78 -25.11 -32.15
C SER A 61 7.33 -25.38 -31.71
N VAL A 62 6.34 -24.70 -32.26
CA VAL A 62 4.94 -24.88 -31.83
C VAL A 62 4.19 -25.75 -32.82
N HIS A 63 4.01 -27.02 -32.45
CA HIS A 63 3.28 -28.02 -33.24
C HIS A 63 1.79 -28.16 -32.87
N ASP A 64 1.24 -27.36 -31.95
CA ASP A 64 -0.16 -27.47 -31.51
C ASP A 64 -0.91 -26.14 -31.75
N GLU A 65 -2.00 -26.19 -32.52
CA GLU A 65 -2.86 -25.02 -32.80
C GLU A 65 -3.44 -24.42 -31.50
N GLN A 66 -3.63 -25.20 -30.43
CA GLN A 66 -4.11 -24.71 -29.14
C GLN A 66 -3.04 -23.93 -28.37
N GLU A 67 -1.76 -24.30 -28.46
CA GLU A 67 -0.64 -23.52 -27.91
C GLU A 67 -0.43 -22.22 -28.66
N LEU A 68 -0.55 -22.22 -29.98
CA LEU A 68 -0.51 -21.01 -30.82
C LEU A 68 -1.61 -20.00 -30.45
N MET A 69 -2.80 -20.49 -30.07
CA MET A 69 -3.91 -19.62 -29.63
C MET A 69 -3.73 -19.09 -28.20
N GLN A 70 -3.00 -19.81 -27.33
CA GLN A 70 -2.73 -19.37 -25.95
C GLN A 70 -1.55 -18.39 -25.87
N ALA A 71 -0.53 -18.54 -26.70
CA ALA A 71 0.65 -17.68 -26.67
C ALA A 71 0.33 -16.17 -26.83
N PRO A 72 -0.54 -15.71 -27.73
CA PRO A 72 -0.94 -14.31 -27.84
C PRO A 72 -1.63 -13.78 -26.58
N LEU A 73 -2.51 -14.59 -25.95
CA LEU A 73 -3.20 -14.21 -24.72
C LEU A 73 -2.25 -14.07 -23.54
N VAL A 74 -1.30 -14.99 -23.41
CA VAL A 74 -0.27 -14.94 -22.36
C VAL A 74 0.58 -13.69 -22.49
N ARG A 75 1.05 -13.37 -23.70
CA ARG A 75 1.81 -12.15 -23.99
C ARG A 75 0.98 -10.89 -23.72
N TYR A 76 -0.25 -10.86 -24.17
CA TYR A 76 -1.15 -9.71 -23.97
C TYR A 76 -1.44 -9.47 -22.49
N SER A 77 -1.85 -10.51 -21.75
CA SER A 77 -2.12 -10.36 -20.31
C SER A 77 -0.89 -9.89 -19.54
N ARG A 78 0.30 -10.43 -19.87
CA ARG A 78 1.57 -9.97 -19.29
C ARG A 78 1.86 -8.52 -19.65
N HIS A 79 1.68 -8.14 -20.91
CA HIS A 79 1.90 -6.75 -21.38
C HIS A 79 1.03 -5.77 -20.57
N VAL A 80 -0.27 -6.06 -20.39
CA VAL A 80 -1.17 -5.21 -19.59
C VAL A 80 -0.67 -5.04 -18.15
N LEU A 81 -0.16 -6.10 -17.53
CA LEU A 81 0.35 -6.05 -16.15
C LEU A 81 1.65 -5.26 -16.05
N ILE A 82 2.60 -5.51 -16.96
CA ILE A 82 3.89 -4.81 -16.97
C ILE A 82 3.71 -3.33 -17.32
N ASP A 83 2.87 -3.03 -18.30
CA ASP A 83 2.57 -1.66 -18.71
C ASP A 83 1.93 -0.86 -17.57
N ALA A 84 1.01 -1.47 -16.82
CA ALA A 84 0.45 -0.87 -15.61
C ALA A 84 1.52 -0.55 -14.56
N ILE A 85 2.49 -1.46 -14.33
CA ILE A 85 3.61 -1.24 -13.42
C ILE A 85 4.47 -0.07 -13.91
N GLN A 86 4.83 -0.03 -15.19
CA GLN A 86 5.69 1.01 -15.79
C GLN A 86 5.03 2.39 -15.74
N GLN A 87 3.70 2.46 -15.95
CA GLN A 87 2.94 3.70 -15.84
C GLN A 87 2.65 4.13 -14.39
N GLY A 88 3.04 3.35 -13.38
CA GLY A 88 2.80 3.65 -11.98
C GLY A 88 1.32 3.55 -11.59
N ALA A 89 0.56 2.68 -12.24
CA ALA A 89 -0.83 2.46 -11.93
C ALA A 89 -0.99 1.77 -10.56
N SER A 90 -1.96 2.21 -9.77
CA SER A 90 -2.34 1.55 -8.52
C SER A 90 -3.30 0.39 -8.75
N ASP A 91 -4.19 0.50 -9.75
CA ASP A 91 -5.21 -0.51 -10.05
C ASP A 91 -5.37 -0.65 -11.58
N ILE A 92 -5.66 -1.88 -12.01
CA ILE A 92 -6.10 -2.23 -13.36
C ILE A 92 -7.56 -2.63 -13.26
N HIS A 93 -8.43 -1.99 -14.04
CA HIS A 93 -9.84 -2.34 -14.13
C HIS A 93 -10.11 -2.95 -15.49
N VAL A 94 -10.49 -4.22 -15.51
CA VAL A 94 -10.98 -4.92 -16.69
C VAL A 94 -12.48 -4.97 -16.60
N THR A 95 -13.16 -4.12 -17.36
CA THR A 95 -14.61 -3.89 -17.25
C THR A 95 -15.32 -4.46 -18.48
N PRO A 96 -16.26 -5.40 -18.32
CA PRO A 96 -16.99 -5.97 -19.45
C PRO A 96 -17.95 -4.95 -20.07
N THR A 97 -18.06 -5.02 -21.40
CA THR A 97 -18.95 -4.22 -22.24
C THR A 97 -19.73 -5.13 -23.18
N ASP A 98 -20.68 -4.59 -23.94
CA ASP A 98 -21.44 -5.34 -24.96
C ASP A 98 -20.54 -5.94 -26.06
N HIS A 99 -19.35 -5.38 -26.27
CA HIS A 99 -18.43 -5.72 -27.36
C HIS A 99 -17.15 -6.39 -26.92
N GLY A 100 -16.90 -6.55 -25.60
CA GLY A 100 -15.70 -7.15 -25.05
C GLY A 100 -15.33 -6.55 -23.69
N TYR A 101 -14.10 -6.13 -23.50
CA TYR A 101 -13.63 -5.55 -22.25
C TYR A 101 -12.90 -4.22 -22.49
N ASP A 102 -13.29 -3.20 -21.73
CA ASP A 102 -12.52 -1.98 -21.57
C ASP A 102 -11.50 -2.14 -20.45
N ILE A 103 -10.25 -1.74 -20.70
CA ILE A 103 -9.18 -1.73 -19.70
C ILE A 103 -8.90 -0.30 -19.29
N PHE A 104 -8.93 -0.04 -18.00
CA PHE A 104 -8.55 1.24 -17.42
C PHE A 104 -7.43 1.05 -16.41
N LEU A 105 -6.45 1.94 -16.43
CA LEU A 105 -5.44 2.06 -15.39
C LEU A 105 -5.79 3.21 -14.45
N ARG A 106 -5.65 3.01 -13.15
CA ARG A 106 -5.75 4.09 -12.18
C ARG A 106 -4.36 4.67 -11.94
N ILE A 107 -4.09 5.82 -12.53
CA ILE A 107 -2.81 6.54 -12.43
C ILE A 107 -3.06 7.86 -11.71
N ASP A 108 -2.31 8.15 -10.65
CA ASP A 108 -2.45 9.37 -9.81
C ASP A 108 -3.90 9.68 -9.38
N GLY A 109 -4.71 8.60 -9.19
CA GLY A 109 -6.11 8.68 -8.80
C GLY A 109 -7.12 8.77 -9.95
N PHE A 110 -6.67 8.96 -11.20
CA PHE A 110 -7.53 9.03 -12.39
C PHE A 110 -7.61 7.68 -13.11
N LEU A 111 -8.78 7.39 -13.69
CA LEU A 111 -8.95 6.27 -14.61
C LEU A 111 -8.55 6.71 -16.01
N VAL A 112 -7.54 6.08 -16.57
CA VAL A 112 -7.03 6.31 -17.91
C VAL A 112 -7.36 5.09 -18.76
N LYS A 113 -8.20 5.27 -19.80
CA LYS A 113 -8.55 4.19 -20.72
C LYS A 113 -7.31 3.76 -21.51
N GLN A 114 -7.08 2.46 -21.59
CA GLN A 114 -6.05 1.86 -22.42
C GLN A 114 -6.59 1.57 -23.83
N PRO A 115 -5.72 1.37 -24.82
CA PRO A 115 -6.14 0.90 -26.14
C PRO A 115 -6.96 -0.37 -26.03
N ASP A 116 -7.96 -0.50 -26.92
CA ASP A 116 -8.85 -1.65 -26.92
C ASP A 116 -8.06 -2.94 -27.14
N ALA A 117 -8.45 -3.99 -26.43
CA ALA A 117 -7.86 -5.31 -26.58
C ALA A 117 -8.20 -5.89 -27.98
N PRO A 118 -7.31 -6.72 -28.56
CA PRO A 118 -7.67 -7.46 -29.76
C PRO A 118 -8.92 -8.32 -29.53
N GLN A 119 -9.95 -8.20 -30.37
CA GLN A 119 -11.25 -8.85 -30.21
C GLN A 119 -11.17 -10.36 -29.92
N GLN A 120 -10.15 -11.04 -30.47
CA GLN A 120 -9.96 -12.49 -30.28
C GLN A 120 -9.48 -12.85 -28.88
N LEU A 121 -8.90 -11.91 -28.13
CA LEU A 121 -8.31 -12.13 -26.81
C LEU A 121 -9.26 -11.69 -25.67
N GLU A 122 -10.19 -10.80 -25.95
CA GLU A 122 -11.04 -10.15 -24.97
C GLU A 122 -11.79 -11.15 -24.07
N ARG A 123 -12.51 -12.10 -24.68
CA ARG A 123 -13.35 -13.06 -23.94
C ARG A 123 -12.56 -14.03 -23.05
N ARG A 124 -11.24 -14.18 -23.27
CA ARG A 124 -10.38 -15.10 -22.55
C ARG A 124 -9.52 -14.40 -21.50
N LEU A 125 -9.52 -13.07 -21.48
CA LEU A 125 -8.65 -12.30 -20.57
C LEU A 125 -9.00 -12.54 -19.11
N ILE A 126 -10.30 -12.55 -18.76
CA ILE A 126 -10.72 -12.83 -17.37
C ILE A 126 -10.33 -14.24 -16.97
N ALA A 127 -10.66 -15.25 -17.77
CA ALA A 127 -10.28 -16.64 -17.49
C ALA A 127 -8.74 -16.80 -17.30
N ARG A 128 -7.95 -16.03 -18.06
CA ARG A 128 -6.50 -16.00 -17.86
C ARG A 128 -6.10 -15.39 -16.52
N ILE A 129 -6.74 -14.29 -16.12
CA ILE A 129 -6.53 -13.65 -14.81
C ILE A 129 -6.91 -14.62 -13.68
N GLU A 130 -8.03 -15.35 -13.81
CA GLU A 130 -8.48 -16.34 -12.84
C GLU A 130 -7.45 -17.46 -12.66
N VAL A 131 -6.94 -18.02 -13.76
CA VAL A 131 -5.87 -19.03 -13.72
C VAL A 131 -4.63 -18.47 -13.02
N MET A 132 -4.19 -17.27 -13.37
CA MET A 132 -3.01 -16.65 -12.76
C MET A 132 -3.20 -16.34 -11.27
N ALA A 133 -4.44 -16.05 -10.86
CA ALA A 133 -4.80 -15.74 -9.47
C ALA A 133 -5.21 -16.98 -8.65
N ASN A 134 -5.16 -18.19 -9.26
CA ASN A 134 -5.59 -19.47 -8.68
C ASN A 134 -7.04 -19.44 -8.18
N LEU A 135 -7.94 -18.85 -8.99
CA LEU A 135 -9.38 -18.77 -8.77
C LEU A 135 -10.11 -19.93 -9.46
N ASP A 136 -11.38 -20.14 -9.12
CA ASP A 136 -12.22 -21.19 -9.69
C ASP A 136 -12.87 -20.72 -11.00
N LEU A 137 -12.43 -21.28 -12.13
CA LEU A 137 -12.95 -20.99 -13.46
C LEU A 137 -14.42 -21.38 -13.67
N THR A 138 -14.97 -22.22 -12.80
CA THR A 138 -16.35 -22.69 -12.91
C THR A 138 -17.34 -21.86 -12.12
N GLU A 139 -16.84 -20.99 -11.25
CA GLU A 139 -17.65 -20.11 -10.40
C GLU A 139 -17.79 -18.72 -11.06
N SER A 140 -18.90 -18.47 -11.71
CA SER A 140 -19.19 -17.20 -12.39
C SER A 140 -20.32 -16.38 -11.74
N HIS A 141 -20.86 -16.84 -10.60
CA HIS A 141 -22.02 -16.23 -9.96
C HIS A 141 -21.72 -15.57 -8.62
N SER A 142 -20.52 -15.79 -8.07
CA SER A 142 -20.10 -15.20 -6.80
C SER A 142 -18.82 -14.38 -6.95
N ALA A 143 -18.58 -13.49 -5.99
CA ALA A 143 -17.33 -12.73 -5.94
C ALA A 143 -16.17 -13.67 -5.60
N GLN A 144 -15.05 -13.50 -6.30
CA GLN A 144 -13.82 -14.25 -6.05
C GLN A 144 -12.68 -13.28 -5.76
N ASP A 145 -11.87 -13.58 -4.75
CA ASP A 145 -10.67 -12.82 -4.40
C ASP A 145 -9.44 -13.72 -4.44
N GLY A 146 -8.36 -13.24 -5.04
CA GLY A 146 -7.11 -13.98 -5.18
C GLY A 146 -5.90 -13.08 -5.28
N SER A 147 -4.77 -13.66 -5.66
CA SER A 147 -3.55 -12.90 -5.93
C SER A 147 -2.73 -13.57 -7.02
N LEU A 148 -2.03 -12.74 -7.81
CA LEU A 148 -1.06 -13.21 -8.79
C LEU A 148 0.27 -12.47 -8.62
N VAL A 149 1.34 -13.08 -9.08
CA VAL A 149 2.69 -12.50 -9.06
C VAL A 149 3.24 -12.51 -10.49
N VAL A 150 3.82 -11.38 -10.89
CA VAL A 150 4.56 -11.26 -12.15
C VAL A 150 5.98 -10.77 -11.85
N VAL A 151 6.92 -11.13 -12.72
CA VAL A 151 8.28 -10.59 -12.67
C VAL A 151 8.34 -9.43 -13.67
N ASP A 152 8.75 -8.26 -13.20
CA ASP A 152 8.87 -7.07 -14.04
C ASP A 152 10.20 -7.01 -14.81
N SER A 153 10.41 -5.96 -15.61
CA SER A 153 11.64 -5.75 -16.38
C SER A 153 12.91 -5.56 -15.52
N HIS A 154 12.76 -5.31 -14.23
CA HIS A 154 13.87 -5.19 -13.26
C HIS A 154 14.12 -6.48 -12.50
N GLN A 155 13.52 -7.61 -12.92
CA GLN A 155 13.55 -8.89 -12.23
C GLN A 155 12.94 -8.85 -10.82
N GLU A 156 12.11 -7.83 -10.52
CA GLU A 156 11.41 -7.74 -9.25
C GLU A 156 10.04 -8.43 -9.31
N ARG A 157 9.72 -9.17 -8.26
CA ARG A 157 8.41 -9.83 -8.12
C ARG A 157 7.37 -8.81 -7.72
N ARG A 158 6.37 -8.62 -8.58
CA ARG A 158 5.24 -7.69 -8.35
C ARG A 158 3.98 -8.49 -8.09
N ARG A 159 3.37 -8.25 -6.96
CA ARG A 159 2.13 -8.92 -6.56
C ARG A 159 0.93 -8.04 -6.88
N PHE A 160 -0.08 -8.65 -7.47
CA PHE A 160 -1.40 -8.04 -7.62
C PHE A 160 -2.43 -8.81 -6.78
N ARG A 161 -3.29 -8.08 -6.10
CA ARG A 161 -4.53 -8.62 -5.58
C ARG A 161 -5.57 -8.56 -6.66
N VAL A 162 -6.31 -9.61 -6.81
CA VAL A 162 -7.33 -9.78 -7.84
C VAL A 162 -8.67 -9.91 -7.15
N SER A 163 -9.63 -9.10 -7.54
CA SER A 163 -11.04 -9.26 -7.17
C SER A 163 -11.86 -9.36 -8.45
N ILE A 164 -12.63 -10.44 -8.57
CA ILE A 164 -13.53 -10.69 -9.69
C ILE A 164 -14.97 -10.65 -9.17
N LEU A 165 -15.81 -9.93 -9.88
CA LEU A 165 -17.21 -9.75 -9.52
C LEU A 165 -18.11 -9.93 -10.75
N PRO A 166 -19.17 -10.78 -10.68
CA PRO A 166 -20.17 -10.86 -11.70
C PRO A 166 -20.85 -9.51 -11.95
N SER A 167 -21.06 -9.16 -13.21
CA SER A 167 -21.76 -7.95 -13.62
C SER A 167 -22.68 -8.21 -14.82
N LEU A 168 -23.43 -7.20 -15.26
CA LEU A 168 -24.48 -7.35 -16.31
C LEU A 168 -23.94 -7.93 -17.62
N HIS A 169 -22.73 -7.51 -18.05
CA HIS A 169 -22.14 -7.89 -19.33
C HIS A 169 -21.04 -8.96 -19.21
N GLY A 170 -20.91 -9.57 -18.03
CA GLY A 170 -19.87 -10.55 -17.73
C GLY A 170 -19.12 -10.23 -16.45
N GLU A 171 -18.01 -10.88 -16.21
CA GLU A 171 -17.22 -10.68 -15.01
C GLU A 171 -16.31 -9.46 -15.13
N LYS A 172 -16.31 -8.64 -14.09
CA LYS A 172 -15.40 -7.51 -13.95
C LYS A 172 -14.23 -7.92 -13.05
N ALA A 173 -12.99 -7.68 -13.51
CA ALA A 173 -11.82 -7.85 -12.67
C ALA A 173 -11.21 -6.50 -12.28
N VAL A 174 -10.77 -6.42 -11.03
CA VAL A 174 -9.93 -5.33 -10.53
C VAL A 174 -8.65 -5.94 -9.96
N LEU A 175 -7.51 -5.52 -10.53
CA LEU A 175 -6.21 -5.97 -10.07
C LEU A 175 -5.51 -4.78 -9.39
N ARG A 176 -5.28 -4.88 -8.08
CA ARG A 176 -4.58 -3.86 -7.31
C ARG A 176 -3.12 -4.25 -7.12
N LEU A 177 -2.22 -3.38 -7.55
CA LEU A 177 -0.79 -3.58 -7.34
C LEU A 177 -0.46 -3.44 -5.85
N VAL A 178 0.14 -4.47 -5.26
CA VAL A 178 0.74 -4.39 -3.92
C VAL A 178 2.05 -3.63 -4.04
N GLY A 179 2.21 -2.59 -3.24
CA GLY A 179 3.40 -1.76 -3.28
C GLY A 179 4.65 -2.53 -2.83
N HIS A 180 5.78 -2.15 -3.35
CA HIS A 180 7.09 -2.67 -2.97
C HIS A 180 7.88 -1.61 -2.23
N ALA A 181 8.78 -2.00 -1.33
CA ALA A 181 9.58 -1.07 -0.53
C ALA A 181 10.37 -0.07 -1.38
N SER A 182 10.87 -0.48 -2.55
CA SER A 182 11.60 0.39 -3.49
C SER A 182 10.75 1.53 -4.07
N SER A 183 9.42 1.40 -4.07
CA SER A 183 8.50 2.44 -4.55
C SER A 183 8.14 3.48 -3.48
N ILE A 184 8.55 3.27 -2.22
CA ILE A 184 8.24 4.16 -1.11
C ILE A 184 9.32 5.24 -1.02
N PRO A 185 8.97 6.52 -1.25
CA PRO A 185 9.95 7.60 -1.18
C PRO A 185 10.49 7.77 0.25
N PRO A 186 11.70 8.34 0.42
CA PRO A 186 12.18 8.74 1.74
C PRO A 186 11.26 9.80 2.37
N ILE A 187 11.36 10.02 3.68
CA ILE A 187 10.50 10.99 4.39
C ILE A 187 10.54 12.38 3.71
N SER A 188 11.71 12.83 3.27
CA SER A 188 11.87 14.09 2.53
C SER A 188 11.14 14.13 1.18
N GLY A 189 10.87 12.98 0.58
CA GLY A 189 10.15 12.84 -0.69
C GLY A 189 8.63 12.76 -0.55
N LEU A 190 8.09 12.72 0.67
CA LEU A 190 6.65 12.64 0.91
C LEU A 190 5.91 13.98 0.72
N GLY A 191 6.62 15.09 0.62
CA GLY A 191 6.07 16.46 0.55
C GLY A 191 6.00 17.17 1.90
N LEU A 192 6.72 16.68 2.89
CA LEU A 192 6.89 17.32 4.19
C LEU A 192 7.86 18.50 4.09
N THR A 193 7.66 19.53 4.91
CA THR A 193 8.71 20.53 5.17
C THR A 193 9.84 19.92 6.00
N ASP A 194 11.04 20.53 5.97
CA ASP A 194 12.17 20.05 6.78
C ASP A 194 11.83 20.00 8.28
N ARG A 195 11.04 20.98 8.78
CA ARG A 195 10.60 21.02 10.17
C ARG A 195 9.67 19.84 10.49
N GLN A 196 8.71 19.53 9.61
CA GLN A 196 7.80 18.41 9.78
C GLN A 196 8.57 17.07 9.71
N ALA A 197 9.49 16.93 8.75
CA ALA A 197 10.33 15.74 8.61
C ALA A 197 11.19 15.51 9.87
N ASN A 198 11.86 16.55 10.37
CA ASN A 198 12.67 16.50 11.60
C ASN A 198 11.82 16.12 12.82
N THR A 199 10.59 16.63 12.93
CA THR A 199 9.67 16.28 14.00
C THR A 199 9.35 14.78 13.99
N ILE A 200 9.07 14.21 12.81
CA ILE A 200 8.85 12.76 12.67
C ILE A 200 10.11 11.99 13.06
N HIS A 201 11.28 12.37 12.54
CA HIS A 201 12.54 11.69 12.86
C HIS A 201 12.85 11.67 14.36
N GLN A 202 12.60 12.77 15.08
CA GLN A 202 12.78 12.84 16.52
C GLN A 202 11.82 11.86 17.25
N LEU A 203 10.56 11.83 16.86
CA LEU A 203 9.56 10.96 17.50
C LEU A 203 9.79 9.48 17.22
N LEU A 204 10.32 9.13 16.05
CA LEU A 204 10.69 7.75 15.73
C LEU A 204 11.88 7.23 16.56
N GLN A 205 12.62 8.11 17.28
CA GLN A 205 13.63 7.68 18.25
C GLN A 205 13.02 7.30 19.62
N SER A 206 11.75 7.61 19.86
CA SER A 206 11.08 7.24 21.10
C SER A 206 10.99 5.72 21.24
N THR A 207 11.04 5.26 22.48
CA THR A 207 10.88 3.83 22.79
C THR A 207 9.42 3.45 23.01
N GLN A 208 8.56 4.43 23.31
CA GLN A 208 7.15 4.21 23.64
C GLN A 208 6.29 5.39 23.23
N GLY A 209 4.99 5.19 23.15
CA GLY A 209 3.97 6.20 22.84
C GLY A 209 3.19 5.89 21.57
N LEU A 210 2.22 6.73 21.26
CA LEU A 210 1.31 6.57 20.10
C LEU A 210 1.50 7.70 19.10
N ILE A 211 1.76 7.38 17.85
CA ILE A 211 1.74 8.29 16.72
C ILE A 211 0.57 7.90 15.81
N LEU A 212 -0.32 8.84 15.52
CA LEU A 212 -1.49 8.62 14.68
C LEU A 212 -1.36 9.31 13.34
N ILE A 213 -1.71 8.60 12.26
CA ILE A 213 -1.90 9.21 10.95
C ILE A 213 -3.38 9.16 10.58
N THR A 214 -3.95 10.30 10.24
CA THR A 214 -5.37 10.39 9.91
C THR A 214 -5.61 11.04 8.54
N GLY A 215 -6.79 10.84 8.01
CA GLY A 215 -7.21 11.38 6.72
C GLY A 215 -8.15 10.43 5.99
N PRO A 216 -8.78 10.89 4.88
CA PRO A 216 -9.68 10.07 4.09
C PRO A 216 -8.94 8.92 3.40
N THR A 217 -9.72 8.00 2.83
CA THR A 217 -9.18 6.95 1.95
C THR A 217 -8.45 7.59 0.77
N GLY A 218 -7.28 7.05 0.43
CA GLY A 218 -6.46 7.57 -0.66
C GLY A 218 -5.64 8.82 -0.32
N SER A 219 -5.55 9.22 0.96
CA SER A 219 -4.72 10.36 1.37
C SER A 219 -3.23 10.05 1.56
N GLY A 220 -2.80 8.80 1.31
CA GLY A 220 -1.40 8.38 1.36
C GLY A 220 -0.90 7.93 2.74
N LYS A 221 -1.80 7.67 3.69
CA LYS A 221 -1.45 7.22 5.06
C LYS A 221 -0.54 6.00 5.06
N SER A 222 -0.90 4.99 4.27
CA SER A 222 -0.15 3.73 4.19
C SER A 222 1.29 3.92 3.70
N VAL A 223 1.50 4.83 2.73
CA VAL A 223 2.85 5.17 2.23
C VAL A 223 3.68 5.82 3.33
N THR A 224 3.09 6.77 4.08
CA THR A 224 3.78 7.46 5.17
C THR A 224 4.11 6.49 6.32
N LEU A 225 3.16 5.62 6.71
CA LEU A 225 3.41 4.58 7.71
C LEU A 225 4.48 3.58 7.25
N ALA A 226 4.37 3.10 6.01
CA ALA A 226 5.34 2.17 5.45
C ALA A 226 6.76 2.78 5.44
N ARG A 227 6.88 4.09 5.13
CA ARG A 227 8.18 4.79 5.22
C ARG A 227 8.68 4.85 6.66
N MET A 228 7.83 5.20 7.63
CA MET A 228 8.20 5.21 9.05
C MET A 228 8.64 3.83 9.53
N LEU A 229 7.93 2.76 9.14
CA LEU A 229 8.30 1.39 9.49
C LEU A 229 9.65 0.99 8.89
N LEU A 230 9.92 1.33 7.62
CA LEU A 230 11.22 1.07 6.99
C LEU A 230 12.37 1.82 7.69
N ASP A 231 12.11 3.06 8.17
CA ASP A 231 13.13 3.82 8.92
C ASP A 231 13.36 3.25 10.32
N LEU A 232 12.36 2.55 10.88
CA LEU A 232 12.43 1.85 12.17
C LEU A 232 12.96 0.43 12.07
N ALA A 233 12.78 -0.23 10.90
CA ALA A 233 13.21 -1.61 10.67
C ALA A 233 14.73 -1.73 10.55
N ARG A 234 15.40 -1.70 11.70
CA ARG A 234 16.84 -1.82 11.86
C ARG A 234 17.16 -3.11 12.61
N GLU A 235 18.41 -3.55 12.55
CA GLU A 235 18.83 -4.81 13.17
C GLU A 235 18.59 -4.87 14.69
N ASP A 236 18.51 -3.70 15.34
CA ASP A 236 18.35 -3.56 16.78
C ASP A 236 16.89 -3.36 17.24
N ARG A 237 15.89 -3.43 16.32
CA ARG A 237 14.47 -3.27 16.67
C ARG A 237 13.59 -4.34 16.02
N HIS A 238 12.76 -4.97 16.84
CA HIS A 238 11.69 -5.84 16.35
C HIS A 238 10.47 -5.00 15.95
N VAL A 239 10.29 -4.82 14.64
CA VAL A 239 9.19 -4.05 14.06
C VAL A 239 8.14 -4.99 13.49
N ALA A 240 6.88 -4.81 13.88
CA ALA A 240 5.78 -5.64 13.40
C ALA A 240 4.55 -4.83 13.01
N SER A 241 3.69 -5.40 12.17
CA SER A 241 2.42 -4.77 11.76
C SER A 241 1.25 -5.76 11.74
N VAL A 242 0.05 -5.21 11.91
CA VAL A 242 -1.24 -5.92 11.68
C VAL A 242 -2.06 -5.09 10.71
N GLU A 243 -2.41 -5.67 9.56
CA GLU A 243 -2.99 -4.95 8.43
C GLU A 243 -4.21 -5.68 7.82
N ASP A 244 -5.15 -4.93 7.28
CA ASP A 244 -6.35 -5.47 6.60
C ASP A 244 -6.66 -4.70 5.31
N PRO A 245 -5.97 -5.03 4.25
CA PRO A 245 -4.88 -5.97 4.01
C PRO A 245 -3.49 -5.28 3.96
N ILE A 246 -2.37 -6.06 3.87
CA ILE A 246 -1.02 -5.52 3.64
C ILE A 246 -0.98 -4.78 2.29
N GLU A 247 -0.61 -3.50 2.28
CA GLU A 247 -0.52 -2.67 1.06
C GLU A 247 0.89 -2.60 0.47
N PHE A 248 1.92 -2.79 1.29
CA PHE A 248 3.33 -2.79 0.89
C PHE A 248 4.07 -3.96 1.54
N GLU A 249 4.90 -4.65 0.77
CA GLU A 249 5.83 -5.64 1.32
C GLU A 249 7.08 -4.91 1.83
N LEU A 250 7.34 -4.99 3.15
CA LEU A 250 8.37 -4.22 3.83
C LEU A 250 9.45 -5.17 4.37
N PRO A 251 10.69 -5.14 3.83
CA PRO A 251 11.78 -5.93 4.37
C PRO A 251 12.12 -5.49 5.80
N GLY A 252 12.40 -6.47 6.67
CA GLY A 252 12.72 -6.23 8.08
C GLY A 252 11.50 -5.96 8.98
N VAL A 253 10.27 -5.96 8.45
CA VAL A 253 9.03 -5.79 9.21
C VAL A 253 8.27 -7.13 9.25
N HIS A 254 7.89 -7.58 10.44
CA HIS A 254 7.01 -8.75 10.61
C HIS A 254 5.56 -8.36 10.36
N GLN A 255 5.05 -8.62 9.15
CA GLN A 255 3.71 -8.19 8.71
C GLN A 255 2.68 -9.30 8.87
N VAL A 256 1.62 -9.03 9.61
CA VAL A 256 0.48 -9.93 9.83
C VAL A 256 -0.74 -9.42 9.07
N GLN A 257 -1.21 -10.18 8.09
CA GLN A 257 -2.46 -9.89 7.40
C GLN A 257 -3.64 -10.54 8.09
N LEU A 258 -4.71 -9.78 8.31
CA LEU A 258 -5.95 -10.31 8.87
C LEU A 258 -6.56 -11.38 7.95
N ASN A 259 -7.19 -12.37 8.58
CA ASN A 259 -7.92 -13.41 7.87
C ASN A 259 -9.20 -13.76 8.65
N ARG A 260 -10.30 -13.12 8.27
CA ARG A 260 -11.61 -13.29 8.95
C ARG A 260 -12.14 -14.72 8.85
N ALA A 261 -11.88 -15.42 7.74
CA ALA A 261 -12.28 -16.81 7.59
C ALA A 261 -11.58 -17.73 8.62
N ARG A 262 -10.36 -17.40 9.03
CA ARG A 262 -9.61 -18.08 10.09
C ARG A 262 -9.77 -17.45 11.46
N LYS A 263 -10.74 -16.53 11.65
CA LYS A 263 -11.00 -15.79 12.88
C LYS A 263 -9.80 -14.98 13.38
N LEU A 264 -8.94 -14.53 12.49
CA LEU A 264 -7.83 -13.64 12.78
C LEU A 264 -8.29 -12.20 12.51
N ASP A 265 -8.73 -11.52 13.58
CA ASP A 265 -9.16 -10.13 13.63
C ASP A 265 -8.08 -9.23 14.27
N PHE A 266 -8.28 -7.90 14.25
CA PHE A 266 -7.34 -6.96 14.85
C PHE A 266 -7.07 -7.25 16.33
N PRO A 267 -8.06 -7.35 17.24
CA PRO A 267 -7.79 -7.55 18.66
C PRO A 267 -7.00 -8.83 18.97
N ARG A 268 -7.34 -9.93 18.30
CA ARG A 268 -6.62 -11.22 18.49
C ARG A 268 -5.21 -11.17 17.98
N SER A 269 -5.02 -10.57 16.79
CA SER A 269 -3.69 -10.44 16.18
C SER A 269 -2.79 -9.55 17.02
N LEU A 270 -3.29 -8.41 17.51
CA LEU A 270 -2.54 -7.49 18.36
C LEU A 270 -2.15 -8.13 19.69
N ARG A 271 -3.08 -8.82 20.39
CA ARG A 271 -2.72 -9.55 21.61
C ARG A 271 -1.71 -10.67 21.37
N ALA A 272 -1.75 -11.33 20.21
CA ALA A 272 -0.75 -12.33 19.86
C ALA A 272 0.60 -11.67 19.61
N LEU A 273 0.61 -10.54 18.88
CA LEU A 273 1.80 -9.80 18.53
C LEU A 273 2.52 -9.25 19.77
N LEU A 274 1.80 -8.71 20.75
CA LEU A 274 2.35 -8.24 22.03
C LEU A 274 3.10 -9.33 22.83
N ARG A 275 2.89 -10.62 22.52
CA ARG A 275 3.65 -11.74 23.10
C ARG A 275 4.85 -12.19 22.26
N GLN A 276 5.13 -11.47 21.19
CA GLN A 276 6.26 -11.73 20.29
C GLN A 276 7.42 -10.75 20.51
N ASP A 277 7.40 -10.03 21.66
CA ASP A 277 8.44 -9.07 22.06
C ASP A 277 8.74 -7.98 21.00
N PRO A 278 7.72 -7.25 20.50
CA PRO A 278 7.94 -6.18 19.56
C PRO A 278 8.40 -4.90 20.28
N ASP A 279 9.36 -4.16 19.70
CA ASP A 279 9.69 -2.79 20.14
C ASP A 279 8.72 -1.78 19.53
N VAL A 280 8.36 -2.01 18.29
CA VAL A 280 7.49 -1.14 17.49
C VAL A 280 6.42 -1.97 16.81
N PHE A 281 5.19 -1.52 16.88
CA PHE A 281 4.17 -2.13 16.03
C PHE A 281 3.18 -1.15 15.42
N MET A 282 2.74 -1.49 14.24
CA MET A 282 1.78 -0.72 13.48
C MET A 282 0.42 -1.41 13.45
N ILE A 283 -0.61 -0.63 13.70
CA ILE A 283 -2.02 -1.01 13.55
C ILE A 283 -2.54 -0.36 12.29
N GLY A 284 -2.89 -1.16 11.29
CA GLY A 284 -3.39 -0.67 10.01
C GLY A 284 -4.48 0.38 10.19
N GLU A 285 -5.44 0.12 11.09
CA GLU A 285 -6.43 1.13 11.49
C GLU A 285 -7.10 0.79 12.84
N ILE A 286 -7.51 1.84 13.56
CA ILE A 286 -8.32 1.73 14.78
C ILE A 286 -9.77 2.04 14.41
N ARG A 287 -10.64 1.01 14.44
CA ARG A 287 -12.07 1.12 14.09
C ARG A 287 -13.00 1.00 15.27
N ASP A 288 -12.56 0.40 16.37
CA ASP A 288 -13.39 0.01 17.51
C ASP A 288 -12.67 0.24 18.84
N GLN A 289 -13.45 0.15 19.90
CA GLN A 289 -13.02 0.34 21.29
C GLN A 289 -11.94 -0.66 21.71
N GLU A 290 -12.07 -1.93 21.32
CA GLU A 290 -11.16 -2.99 21.75
C GLU A 290 -9.77 -2.79 21.14
N THR A 291 -9.70 -2.48 19.86
CA THR A 291 -8.46 -2.14 19.16
C THR A 291 -7.82 -0.89 19.73
N ALA A 292 -8.63 0.16 20.03
CA ALA A 292 -8.13 1.39 20.65
C ALA A 292 -7.53 1.13 22.04
N ALA A 293 -8.20 0.35 22.89
CA ALA A 293 -7.72 0.01 24.20
C ALA A 293 -6.39 -0.75 24.17
N ILE A 294 -6.23 -1.72 23.26
CA ILE A 294 -4.98 -2.47 23.08
C ILE A 294 -3.85 -1.54 22.61
N ALA A 295 -4.13 -0.63 21.66
CA ALA A 295 -3.15 0.33 21.17
C ALA A 295 -2.64 1.25 22.29
N MET A 296 -3.56 1.77 23.11
CA MET A 296 -3.22 2.64 24.24
C MET A 296 -2.43 1.89 25.32
N GLN A 297 -2.87 0.68 25.69
CA GLN A 297 -2.15 -0.16 26.66
C GLN A 297 -0.73 -0.45 26.22
N ALA A 298 -0.53 -0.76 24.95
CA ALA A 298 0.79 -1.02 24.41
C ALA A 298 1.68 0.23 24.42
N ALA A 299 1.13 1.39 24.02
CA ALA A 299 1.84 2.66 24.07
C ALA A 299 2.24 3.08 25.50
N GLU A 300 1.44 2.71 26.51
CA GLU A 300 1.73 2.94 27.93
C GLU A 300 2.81 1.99 28.47
N THR A 301 2.83 0.75 27.97
CA THR A 301 3.69 -0.33 28.50
C THR A 301 5.03 -0.46 27.80
N GLY A 302 5.52 0.57 27.10
CA GLY A 302 6.89 0.62 26.58
C GLY A 302 7.04 0.34 25.08
N HIS A 303 5.94 0.33 24.32
CA HIS A 303 6.01 0.11 22.87
C HIS A 303 5.78 1.40 22.09
N LEU A 304 6.49 1.60 20.99
CA LEU A 304 6.15 2.63 20.02
C LEU A 304 5.05 2.12 19.09
N VAL A 305 3.87 2.74 19.17
CA VAL A 305 2.70 2.35 18.39
C VAL A 305 2.46 3.35 17.26
N LEU A 306 2.37 2.87 16.05
CA LEU A 306 1.94 3.63 14.88
C LEU A 306 0.54 3.15 14.46
N ALA A 307 -0.42 4.06 14.25
CA ALA A 307 -1.75 3.63 13.83
C ALA A 307 -2.43 4.63 12.90
N THR A 308 -3.47 4.17 12.18
CA THR A 308 -4.33 5.09 11.44
C THR A 308 -5.70 5.27 12.06
N LEU A 309 -6.25 6.46 11.82
CA LEU A 309 -7.64 6.81 12.08
C LEU A 309 -8.27 7.44 10.83
N HIS A 310 -9.59 7.60 10.86
CA HIS A 310 -10.34 8.32 9.84
C HIS A 310 -10.98 9.57 10.44
N THR A 311 -10.18 10.65 10.58
CA THR A 311 -10.68 11.99 10.93
C THR A 311 -10.30 12.99 9.85
N LYS A 312 -10.99 14.15 9.82
CA LYS A 312 -10.74 15.18 8.82
C LYS A 312 -9.51 16.02 9.16
N ARG A 313 -9.32 16.33 10.43
CA ARG A 313 -8.22 17.15 10.96
C ARG A 313 -7.46 16.37 12.04
N ALA A 314 -6.24 16.79 12.32
CA ALA A 314 -5.41 16.14 13.35
C ALA A 314 -6.03 16.29 14.75
N GLN A 315 -6.54 17.48 15.09
CA GLN A 315 -7.20 17.75 16.37
C GLN A 315 -8.52 17.00 16.58
N ASP A 316 -9.10 16.38 15.55
CA ASP A 316 -10.32 15.55 15.71
C ASP A 316 -10.01 14.14 16.25
N ALA A 317 -8.74 13.70 16.19
CA ALA A 317 -8.35 12.35 16.60
C ALA A 317 -8.59 12.08 18.10
N PRO A 318 -8.28 12.98 19.05
CA PRO A 318 -8.61 12.81 20.46
C PRO A 318 -10.10 12.55 20.71
N TYR A 319 -10.99 13.32 20.07
CA TYR A 319 -12.43 13.13 20.17
C TYR A 319 -12.87 11.75 19.65
N ARG A 320 -12.22 11.29 18.56
CA ARG A 320 -12.52 9.95 18.02
C ARG A 320 -12.07 8.85 18.96
N LEU A 321 -10.92 8.99 19.62
CA LEU A 321 -10.45 8.03 20.64
C LEU A 321 -11.32 8.08 21.89
N ALA A 322 -11.73 9.27 22.35
CA ALA A 322 -12.69 9.40 23.45
C ALA A 322 -14.03 8.73 23.12
N TYR A 323 -14.51 8.82 21.88
CA TYR A 323 -15.70 8.08 21.43
C TYR A 323 -15.51 6.55 21.53
N PHE A 324 -14.29 6.05 21.34
CA PHE A 324 -13.94 4.64 21.58
C PHE A 324 -13.73 4.30 23.06
N GLY A 325 -14.02 5.23 23.97
CA GLY A 325 -13.93 5.00 25.42
C GLY A 325 -12.53 5.16 26.01
N ILE A 326 -11.60 5.79 25.29
CA ILE A 326 -10.26 6.07 25.82
C ILE A 326 -10.33 7.29 26.75
N ASP A 327 -9.79 7.11 27.96
CA ASP A 327 -9.69 8.16 28.95
C ASP A 327 -8.74 9.28 28.53
N GLU A 328 -9.08 10.53 28.82
CA GLU A 328 -8.31 11.71 28.44
C GLU A 328 -6.90 11.73 29.07
N HIS A 329 -6.77 11.28 30.33
CA HIS A 329 -5.47 11.24 31.00
C HIS A 329 -4.53 10.23 30.33
N LEU A 330 -5.06 9.05 30.01
CA LEU A 330 -4.30 8.01 29.29
C LEU A 330 -3.93 8.51 27.89
N LEU A 331 -4.86 9.18 27.21
CA LEU A 331 -4.60 9.76 25.88
C LEU A 331 -3.48 10.79 25.95
N ASN A 332 -3.53 11.73 26.89
CA ASN A 332 -2.49 12.75 27.04
C ASN A 332 -1.13 12.18 27.46
N ALA A 333 -1.12 11.04 28.18
CA ALA A 333 0.12 10.37 28.58
C ALA A 333 0.81 9.64 27.43
N CYS A 334 0.05 9.05 26.51
CA CYS A 334 0.58 8.16 25.49
C CYS A 334 0.66 8.78 24.10
N LEU A 335 -0.25 9.67 23.73
CA LEU A 335 -0.32 10.25 22.39
C LEU A 335 0.80 11.29 22.19
N GLN A 336 1.69 11.04 21.24
CA GLN A 336 2.82 11.93 20.97
C GLN A 336 2.56 12.88 19.81
N LEU A 337 1.87 12.41 18.76
CA LEU A 337 1.60 13.19 17.57
C LEU A 337 0.39 12.63 16.82
N VAL A 338 -0.39 13.53 16.26
CA VAL A 338 -1.38 13.24 15.23
C VAL A 338 -1.02 13.96 13.96
N ILE A 339 -0.95 13.23 12.85
CA ILE A 339 -0.66 13.74 11.51
C ILE A 339 -1.92 13.57 10.67
N ALA A 340 -2.55 14.68 10.27
CA ALA A 340 -3.59 14.63 9.26
C ALA A 340 -2.98 14.84 7.87
N GLN A 341 -3.36 13.99 6.91
CA GLN A 341 -2.75 13.94 5.59
C GLN A 341 -3.77 14.05 4.47
N ARG A 342 -3.39 14.78 3.41
CA ARG A 342 -4.06 14.85 2.12
C ARG A 342 -3.04 14.63 1.01
N LEU A 343 -3.49 14.29 -0.19
CA LEU A 343 -2.64 14.24 -1.38
C LEU A 343 -3.07 15.30 -2.39
N ILE A 344 -2.10 16.03 -2.89
CA ILE A 344 -2.20 16.93 -4.04
C ILE A 344 -1.44 16.35 -5.23
N ARG A 345 -1.88 16.70 -6.44
CA ARG A 345 -1.15 16.39 -7.66
C ARG A 345 -0.01 17.39 -7.83
N THR A 346 1.15 16.87 -8.26
CA THR A 346 2.31 17.69 -8.59
C THR A 346 2.32 18.05 -10.06
N LEU A 347 2.77 19.26 -10.38
CA LEU A 347 2.90 19.71 -11.76
C LEU A 347 3.93 18.86 -12.50
N CYS A 348 3.64 18.55 -13.74
CA CYS A 348 4.57 17.86 -14.61
C CYS A 348 5.85 18.71 -14.76
N SER A 349 7.00 18.10 -14.49
CA SER A 349 8.31 18.77 -14.59
C SER A 349 8.65 19.21 -16.02
N ILE A 350 8.08 18.53 -17.03
CA ILE A 350 8.33 18.81 -18.45
C ILE A 350 7.51 20.02 -18.91
N CYS A 351 6.18 19.99 -18.76
CA CYS A 351 5.29 21.01 -19.31
C CYS A 351 4.84 22.07 -18.30
N LYS A 352 5.25 21.97 -17.02
CA LYS A 352 4.92 22.93 -15.95
C LYS A 352 3.41 23.25 -15.83
N GLY A 353 2.58 22.21 -16.06
CA GLY A 353 1.12 22.34 -15.93
C GLY A 353 0.38 22.67 -17.24
N GLN A 354 1.06 22.82 -18.36
CA GLN A 354 0.43 23.13 -19.67
C GLN A 354 -0.21 21.90 -20.33
N GLY A 355 0.24 20.72 -19.98
CA GLY A 355 -0.16 19.45 -20.60
C GLY A 355 0.83 18.99 -21.69
N CYS A 356 1.18 17.71 -21.66
CA CYS A 356 2.03 17.06 -22.66
C CYS A 356 1.72 15.55 -22.71
N SER A 357 2.34 14.82 -23.60
CA SER A 357 2.18 13.36 -23.74
C SER A 357 2.60 12.58 -22.49
N GLU A 358 3.52 13.13 -21.69
CA GLU A 358 4.11 12.51 -20.51
C GLU A 358 3.31 12.74 -19.21
N CYS A 359 2.17 13.42 -19.27
CA CYS A 359 1.41 13.78 -18.08
C CYS A 359 -0.10 13.79 -18.32
N HIS A 360 -0.87 13.75 -17.24
CA HIS A 360 -2.32 13.86 -17.30
C HIS A 360 -2.76 15.28 -16.93
N GLN A 361 -3.30 16.05 -17.91
CA GLN A 361 -3.78 17.43 -17.70
C GLN A 361 -2.76 18.36 -17.04
N GLY A 362 -1.48 18.22 -17.32
CA GLY A 362 -0.42 19.04 -16.74
C GLY A 362 0.12 18.56 -15.40
N TYR A 363 -0.40 17.45 -14.86
CA TYR A 363 0.03 16.87 -13.58
C TYR A 363 0.70 15.51 -13.77
N ARG A 364 1.74 15.24 -12.97
CA ARG A 364 2.43 13.94 -12.90
C ARG A 364 2.94 13.72 -11.49
N GLY A 365 2.45 12.68 -10.83
CA GLY A 365 2.79 12.36 -9.45
C GLY A 365 1.94 13.10 -8.40
N ARG A 366 2.21 12.81 -7.16
CA ARG A 366 1.48 13.32 -6.00
C ARG A 366 2.44 13.66 -4.87
N ALA A 367 2.08 14.65 -4.04
CA ALA A 367 2.78 15.01 -2.80
C ALA A 367 1.77 15.10 -1.65
N GLY A 368 2.26 14.94 -0.41
CA GLY A 368 1.45 15.06 0.79
C GLY A 368 1.27 16.52 1.22
N LEU A 369 0.07 16.86 1.68
CA LEU A 369 -0.18 17.99 2.56
C LEU A 369 -0.38 17.48 3.97
N PHE A 370 0.23 18.11 4.96
CA PHE A 370 0.29 17.62 6.33
C PHE A 370 -0.15 18.71 7.32
N GLU A 371 -0.93 18.30 8.32
CA GLU A 371 -1.28 19.04 9.51
C GLU A 371 -0.86 18.21 10.72
N PHE A 372 -0.14 18.80 11.69
CA PHE A 372 0.36 18.12 12.89
C PHE A 372 -0.28 18.75 14.13
N TRP A 373 -0.72 17.89 15.03
CA TRP A 373 -1.24 18.29 16.34
C TRP A 373 -0.65 17.38 17.43
N ARG A 374 -0.32 18.01 18.59
CA ARG A 374 0.17 17.31 19.78
C ARG A 374 -0.77 17.52 20.95
N PRO A 375 -0.87 16.59 21.92
CA PRO A 375 -1.50 16.86 23.21
C PRO A 375 -0.90 18.11 23.88
N GLY A 376 -1.77 19.02 24.32
CA GLY A 376 -1.37 20.31 24.86
C GLY A 376 -1.30 21.46 23.86
N ASP A 377 -1.26 21.21 22.56
CA ASP A 377 -1.43 22.26 21.56
C ASP A 377 -2.88 22.78 21.58
N PRO A 378 -3.12 24.07 21.46
CA PRO A 378 -4.47 24.59 21.28
C PRO A 378 -5.14 23.98 20.05
N ILE A 379 -6.43 23.66 20.16
CA ILE A 379 -7.19 23.10 19.03
C ILE A 379 -7.21 24.09 17.85
N THR A 380 -7.15 25.38 18.14
CA THR A 380 -7.16 26.45 17.14
C THR A 380 -5.79 26.77 16.58
N ASP A 381 -4.71 26.26 17.17
CA ASP A 381 -3.33 26.54 16.78
C ASP A 381 -2.50 25.21 16.85
N PRO A 382 -2.65 24.33 15.85
CA PRO A 382 -1.89 23.07 15.81
C PRO A 382 -0.40 23.36 15.60
N LEU A 383 0.47 22.39 15.94
CA LEU A 383 1.92 22.48 15.78
C LEU A 383 2.34 22.89 14.36
N PHE A 384 1.70 22.31 13.35
CA PHE A 384 1.77 22.70 11.94
C PHE A 384 0.40 22.55 11.31
N ASP A 385 -0.14 23.61 10.78
CA ASP A 385 -1.38 23.58 10.01
C ASP A 385 -1.12 23.28 8.52
N TYR A 386 -2.19 23.05 7.75
CA TYR A 386 -2.07 22.88 6.30
C TYR A 386 -1.47 24.08 5.59
N GLN A 387 -1.52 25.29 6.18
CA GLN A 387 -0.98 26.51 5.60
C GLN A 387 0.52 26.42 5.36
N GLU A 388 1.28 25.86 6.32
CA GLU A 388 2.73 25.68 6.17
C GLU A 388 3.04 24.76 4.97
N SER A 389 2.35 23.61 4.91
CA SER A 389 2.52 22.63 3.83
C SER A 389 2.11 23.19 2.46
N VAL A 390 0.99 23.94 2.40
CA VAL A 390 0.51 24.59 1.17
C VAL A 390 1.50 25.66 0.71
N THR A 391 1.97 26.50 1.61
CA THR A 391 2.96 27.54 1.30
C THR A 391 4.23 26.92 0.72
N HIS A 392 4.73 25.85 1.34
CA HIS A 392 5.90 25.11 0.87
C HIS A 392 5.73 24.66 -0.59
N HIS A 393 4.62 23.97 -0.93
CA HIS A 393 4.40 23.46 -2.28
C HIS A 393 4.15 24.57 -3.33
N LEU A 394 3.47 25.65 -2.96
CA LEU A 394 3.22 26.78 -3.88
C LEU A 394 4.51 27.56 -4.16
N VAL A 395 5.32 27.85 -3.13
CA VAL A 395 6.61 28.54 -3.28
C VAL A 395 7.57 27.74 -4.15
N GLN A 396 7.58 26.42 -4.00
CA GLN A 396 8.39 25.52 -4.84
C GLN A 396 7.79 25.24 -6.23
N GLN A 397 6.64 25.84 -6.55
CA GLN A 397 5.94 25.64 -7.83
C GLN A 397 5.65 24.15 -8.12
N GLN A 398 5.42 23.36 -7.09
CA GLN A 398 5.10 21.95 -7.23
C GLN A 398 3.63 21.69 -7.55
N THR A 399 2.74 22.65 -7.27
CA THR A 399 1.31 22.58 -7.52
C THR A 399 0.71 23.95 -7.79
N GLN A 400 -0.61 24.04 -7.95
CA GLN A 400 -1.36 25.28 -8.18
C GLN A 400 -2.49 25.42 -7.16
N GLU A 401 -2.91 26.67 -6.91
CA GLU A 401 -4.01 27.00 -6.00
C GLU A 401 -5.31 26.26 -6.31
N LYS A 402 -5.63 26.07 -7.60
CA LYS A 402 -6.81 25.29 -8.01
C LYS A 402 -6.80 23.84 -7.50
N GLU A 403 -5.61 23.24 -7.38
CA GLU A 403 -5.47 21.89 -6.85
C GLU A 403 -5.61 21.87 -5.33
N ILE A 404 -5.06 22.88 -4.64
CA ILE A 404 -5.25 23.07 -3.20
C ILE A 404 -6.73 23.22 -2.87
N LEU A 405 -7.43 24.11 -3.61
CA LEU A 405 -8.87 24.33 -3.44
C LEU A 405 -9.67 23.04 -3.69
N ARG A 406 -9.29 22.25 -4.70
CA ARG A 406 -9.93 20.95 -4.97
C ARG A 406 -9.81 19.98 -3.78
N VAL A 407 -8.67 19.97 -3.10
CA VAL A 407 -8.34 18.99 -2.06
C VAL A 407 -8.83 19.43 -0.68
N LEU A 408 -8.63 20.70 -0.31
CA LEU A 408 -8.98 21.24 1.00
C LEU A 408 -10.40 21.84 1.03
N GLY A 409 -10.93 22.29 -0.12
CA GLY A 409 -12.17 23.04 -0.20
C GLY A 409 -12.03 24.53 0.12
N TYR A 410 -10.83 24.98 0.48
CA TYR A 410 -10.47 26.37 0.77
C TYR A 410 -9.00 26.62 0.44
N LEU A 411 -8.64 27.90 0.30
CA LEU A 411 -7.22 28.31 0.21
C LEU A 411 -6.82 28.84 1.59
N PRO A 412 -5.83 28.23 2.27
CA PRO A 412 -5.25 28.81 3.47
C PRO A 412 -4.67 30.19 3.15
N THR A 413 -4.82 31.15 4.07
CA THR A 413 -4.25 32.48 3.90
C THR A 413 -2.73 32.35 3.81
N LEU A 414 -2.14 32.74 2.67
CA LEU A 414 -0.69 32.70 2.53
C LEU A 414 -0.07 33.71 3.50
N ALA A 415 0.61 33.18 4.53
CA ALA A 415 1.38 34.06 5.42
C ALA A 415 2.47 34.74 4.61
N ASN A 416 2.58 36.09 4.76
CA ASN A 416 3.65 36.82 4.12
C ASN A 416 4.99 36.24 4.55
N PRO A 417 5.89 35.79 3.66
CA PRO A 417 7.13 35.10 4.05
C PRO A 417 8.05 35.91 4.98
N HIS A 418 7.79 37.22 5.13
CA HIS A 418 8.51 38.10 6.03
C HIS A 418 7.97 38.12 7.48
N SER A 419 6.78 37.60 7.76
CA SER A 419 6.20 37.62 9.11
C SER A 419 6.64 36.40 9.97
N THR A 420 7.17 35.39 9.35
CA THR A 420 7.60 34.13 10.06
C THR A 420 8.93 34.28 10.81
N GLN A 421 9.74 35.32 10.49
CA GLN A 421 11.02 35.55 11.19
C GLN A 421 10.88 36.13 12.61
N HIS A 422 9.75 36.76 12.95
CA HIS A 422 9.53 37.29 14.29
C HIS A 422 9.00 36.29 15.31
N LEU A 423 8.32 35.22 14.84
CA LEU A 423 7.76 34.18 15.73
C LEU A 423 8.80 33.14 16.23
N ILE A 424 9.97 33.09 15.57
CA ILE A 424 11.05 32.14 15.94
C ILE A 424 11.85 32.65 17.14
N ARG A 425 11.91 33.98 17.39
CA ARG A 425 12.73 34.55 18.47
C ARG A 425 12.09 34.46 19.86
N ASP A 426 10.78 34.36 19.97
CA ASP A 426 10.12 34.46 21.28
C ASP A 426 9.85 33.12 21.98
N ARG A 427 9.91 31.99 21.26
CA ARG A 427 9.71 30.66 21.87
C ARG A 427 11.02 30.02 22.41
N ASP A 428 12.18 30.34 21.83
CA ASP A 428 13.47 29.84 22.33
C ASP A 428 14.00 30.59 23.58
N SER A 429 13.44 31.77 23.88
CA SER A 429 13.83 32.59 25.04
C SER A 429 13.10 32.25 26.34
N GLN A 430 12.05 31.42 26.32
CA GLN A 430 11.29 31.07 27.54
C GLN A 430 11.71 29.75 28.20
N SER A 431 12.63 28.99 27.64
CA SER A 431 13.11 27.71 28.19
C SER A 431 14.40 27.79 29.01
N LEU A 432 14.95 29.01 29.21
CA LEU A 432 16.10 29.24 30.11
C LEU A 432 15.68 30.14 31.28
N GLY A 433 14.76 29.61 32.12
CA GLY A 433 14.40 30.20 33.41
C GLY A 433 15.45 29.81 34.46
N THR A 434 16.26 30.75 34.77
CA THR A 434 17.19 30.92 35.92
C THR A 434 16.89 30.04 37.14
N THR A 435 17.86 29.22 37.47
CA THR A 435 18.06 28.65 38.81
C THR A 435 18.54 29.75 39.77
N ASP A 436 17.68 30.16 40.71
CA ASP A 436 18.06 30.98 41.83
C ASP A 436 18.91 30.15 42.83
N PRO A 437 19.99 30.72 43.42
CA PRO A 437 20.84 30.01 44.39
C PRO A 437 20.14 29.96 45.76
N ILE A 438 20.10 28.75 46.33
CA ILE A 438 19.61 28.45 47.66
C ILE A 438 20.44 29.25 48.70
N ARG A 439 19.83 30.24 49.38
CA ARG A 439 20.33 30.85 50.60
C ARG A 439 20.17 29.89 51.75
N THR A 440 21.30 29.41 52.25
CA THR A 440 21.41 28.79 53.56
C THR A 440 21.12 29.79 54.67
N HIS A 441 20.11 29.61 55.46
CA HIS A 441 19.98 30.16 56.80
C HIS A 441 20.05 29.03 57.83
N ARG A 442 21.09 29.12 58.66
CA ARG A 442 21.18 28.43 59.96
C ARG A 442 20.11 29.00 60.89
N TYR A 443 19.35 28.15 61.50
CA TYR A 443 19.15 27.95 62.96
C TYR A 443 18.38 26.69 63.16
#